data_eea0bed17687199d4e76198dac1f8e58
#
_entry.id   eea0bed17687199d4e76198dac1f8e58
#
_cell.length_a   1.000
_cell.length_b   1.000
_cell.length_c   1.000
_cell.angle_alpha   90.00
_cell.angle_beta   90.00
_cell.angle_gamma   90.00
#
_symmetry.space_group_name_H-M   'P 1'
#
loop_
_entity.id
_entity.type
_entity.pdbx_description
1 polymer ?
#
loop_
_entity_poly.entity_id
_entity_poly.type
_entity_poly.pdbx_seq_one_letter_code
_entity_poly.pdbx_strand_id
1 'polypeptide(L)'
;MIKNYFYIVILLGFFFTTKATAQESKQQPKLQESTAIEGLNLYPNPVSNGKVYVTSKSDTDKEIIIFDVLGKKVLQTVLSSKELNVGNLTPGVYIIKISENDASATRKLIIR
;
A
#
# COMPACT_ATOMS: atom_id res chain seq x y z
N MET A 1 -33.15 31.90 52.59
CA MET A 1 -33.13 31.96 51.14
C MET A 1 -31.76 31.60 50.52
N ILE A 2 -30.81 31.23 51.34
CA ILE A 2 -29.47 30.81 50.88
C ILE A 2 -29.48 29.36 50.36
N LYS A 3 -30.55 28.58 50.61
CA LYS A 3 -30.62 27.17 50.25
C LYS A 3 -30.77 26.89 48.74
N ASN A 4 -31.27 27.82 47.97
CA ASN A 4 -31.53 27.61 46.55
C ASN A 4 -30.30 27.89 45.66
N TYR A 5 -29.34 28.64 46.16
CA TYR A 5 -28.10 28.93 45.42
C TYR A 5 -27.09 27.78 45.48
N PHE A 6 -27.19 26.98 46.53
CA PHE A 6 -26.28 25.83 46.67
C PHE A 6 -26.51 24.77 45.59
N TYR A 7 -27.76 24.54 45.21
CA TYR A 7 -28.11 23.61 44.14
C TYR A 7 -27.74 24.13 42.75
N ILE A 8 -27.80 25.45 42.53
CA ILE A 8 -27.42 26.08 41.28
C ILE A 8 -25.92 25.99 41.09
N VAL A 9 -25.12 26.13 42.13
CA VAL A 9 -23.65 26.00 42.07
C VAL A 9 -23.25 24.55 41.82
N ILE A 10 -23.97 23.58 42.38
CA ILE A 10 -23.72 22.16 42.12
C ILE A 10 -24.12 21.80 40.69
N LEU A 11 -25.20 22.38 40.17
CA LEU A 11 -25.66 22.14 38.81
C LEU A 11 -24.68 22.74 37.78
N LEU A 12 -24.07 23.88 38.07
CA LEU A 12 -23.02 24.49 37.23
C LEU A 12 -21.68 23.72 37.29
N GLY A 13 -21.40 23.06 38.42
CA GLY A 13 -20.21 22.23 38.56
C GLY A 13 -20.27 20.92 37.77
N PHE A 14 -21.49 20.44 37.47
CA PHE A 14 -21.68 19.18 36.77
C PHE A 14 -21.55 19.31 35.24
N PHE A 15 -21.64 20.53 34.72
CA PHE A 15 -21.52 20.76 33.27
C PHE A 15 -20.08 20.83 32.75
N PHE A 16 -19.09 20.78 33.62
CA PHE A 16 -17.70 20.96 33.23
C PHE A 16 -16.89 19.65 33.04
N THR A 17 -17.52 18.49 33.17
CA THR A 17 -16.80 17.21 33.13
C THR A 17 -17.10 16.37 31.89
N THR A 18 -17.69 16.93 30.86
CA THR A 18 -17.68 16.29 29.57
C THR A 18 -16.55 16.86 28.69
N LYS A 19 -15.34 16.73 29.15
CA LYS A 19 -14.29 16.58 28.19
C LYS A 19 -14.46 15.18 27.61
N ALA A 20 -15.36 15.09 26.67
CA ALA A 20 -15.29 14.01 25.71
C ALA A 20 -13.96 14.20 25.00
N THR A 21 -12.91 13.60 25.51
CA THR A 21 -11.77 13.28 24.72
C THR A 21 -12.26 12.24 23.71
N ALA A 22 -12.90 12.71 22.68
CA ALA A 22 -12.93 11.98 21.45
C ALA A 22 -11.47 11.91 20.97
N GLN A 23 -10.71 11.06 21.60
CA GLN A 23 -9.57 10.48 20.93
C GLN A 23 -10.18 9.62 19.84
N GLU A 24 -10.47 10.27 18.73
CA GLU A 24 -10.35 9.56 17.49
C GLU A 24 -8.91 9.03 17.46
N SER A 25 -8.74 7.84 17.96
CA SER A 25 -7.66 7.04 17.49
C SER A 25 -7.93 6.89 16.00
N LYS A 26 -7.43 7.83 15.23
CA LYS A 26 -7.13 7.57 13.85
C LYS A 26 -6.12 6.43 13.91
N GLN A 27 -6.62 5.23 14.04
CA GLN A 27 -5.92 4.11 13.49
C GLN A 27 -5.88 4.42 11.99
N GLN A 28 -4.91 5.24 11.63
CA GLN A 28 -4.38 5.11 10.29
C GLN A 28 -4.19 3.61 10.14
N PRO A 29 -4.82 2.99 9.14
CA PRO A 29 -4.40 1.66 8.82
C PRO A 29 -2.89 1.77 8.77
N LYS A 30 -2.22 1.12 9.68
CA LYS A 30 -0.79 0.91 9.61
C LYS A 30 -0.66 0.27 8.24
N LEU A 31 -0.38 1.09 7.24
CA LEU A 31 0.23 0.59 6.04
C LEU A 31 1.36 -0.23 6.61
N GLN A 32 1.18 -1.56 6.55
CA GLN A 32 2.30 -2.42 6.86
C GLN A 32 3.41 -1.85 6.02
N GLU A 33 4.36 -1.21 6.69
CA GLU A 33 5.57 -0.80 6.02
C GLU A 33 6.17 -2.09 5.52
N SER A 34 5.73 -2.46 4.32
CA SER A 34 6.33 -3.58 3.63
C SER A 34 7.77 -3.19 3.43
N THR A 35 8.66 -3.98 4.00
CA THR A 35 10.09 -3.80 3.83
C THR A 35 10.38 -3.72 2.33
N ALA A 36 11.14 -2.71 1.92
CA ALA A 36 11.53 -2.58 0.52
C ALA A 36 12.34 -3.79 0.07
N ILE A 37 12.14 -4.23 -1.17
CA ILE A 37 12.92 -5.33 -1.74
C ILE A 37 14.33 -4.82 -2.05
N GLU A 38 15.31 -5.34 -1.33
CA GLU A 38 16.71 -4.94 -1.50
C GLU A 38 17.27 -5.39 -2.85
N GLY A 39 17.91 -4.47 -3.56
CA GLY A 39 18.54 -4.75 -4.85
C GLY A 39 17.57 -5.04 -5.98
N LEU A 40 16.30 -4.59 -5.86
CA LEU A 40 15.31 -4.80 -6.91
C LEU A 40 15.69 -4.06 -8.19
N ASN A 41 15.77 -4.80 -9.30
CA ASN A 41 15.91 -4.29 -10.64
C ASN A 41 14.77 -4.78 -11.52
N LEU A 42 14.25 -3.87 -12.32
CA LEU A 42 13.21 -4.13 -13.31
C LEU A 42 13.66 -3.55 -14.65
N TYR A 43 13.99 -4.42 -15.61
CA TYR A 43 14.55 -3.98 -16.89
C TYR A 43 14.23 -4.94 -18.05
N PRO A 44 14.18 -4.46 -19.30
CA PRO A 44 14.12 -3.07 -19.69
C PRO A 44 12.78 -2.43 -19.31
N ASN A 45 12.78 -1.14 -19.08
CA ASN A 45 11.56 -0.37 -18.85
C ASN A 45 11.76 1.01 -19.49
N PRO A 46 11.15 1.30 -20.65
CA PRO A 46 10.07 0.57 -21.32
C PRO A 46 10.42 -0.80 -21.89
N VAL A 47 9.42 -1.68 -21.91
CA VAL A 47 9.50 -3.02 -22.48
C VAL A 47 9.13 -2.95 -23.95
N SER A 48 9.99 -3.45 -24.85
CA SER A 48 9.72 -3.44 -26.29
C SER A 48 9.59 -4.83 -26.92
N ASN A 49 10.03 -5.87 -26.25
CA ASN A 49 10.07 -7.24 -26.78
C ASN A 49 9.19 -8.25 -26.01
N GLY A 50 8.26 -7.76 -25.20
CA GLY A 50 7.34 -8.60 -24.42
C GLY A 50 7.96 -9.31 -23.22
N LYS A 51 9.22 -9.01 -22.88
CA LYS A 51 9.92 -9.61 -21.75
C LYS A 51 10.53 -8.54 -20.87
N VAL A 52 10.37 -8.72 -19.55
CA VAL A 52 11.00 -7.89 -18.55
C VAL A 52 11.68 -8.78 -17.51
N TYR A 53 12.83 -8.37 -17.03
CA TYR A 53 13.60 -9.07 -16.03
C TYR A 53 13.38 -8.43 -14.67
N VAL A 54 13.09 -9.27 -13.68
CA VAL A 54 12.89 -8.87 -12.30
C VAL A 54 13.93 -9.58 -11.46
N THR A 55 14.87 -8.83 -10.90
CA THR A 55 15.96 -9.36 -10.09
C THR A 55 16.01 -8.66 -8.74
N SER A 56 16.49 -9.37 -7.72
CA SER A 56 16.72 -8.84 -6.39
C SER A 56 17.96 -9.45 -5.78
N LYS A 57 18.42 -8.90 -4.66
CA LYS A 57 19.60 -9.42 -3.97
C LYS A 57 19.42 -10.85 -3.49
N SER A 58 18.25 -11.19 -2.94
CA SER A 58 17.97 -12.53 -2.42
C SER A 58 17.64 -13.57 -3.50
N ASP A 59 17.21 -13.12 -4.67
CA ASP A 59 16.93 -13.96 -5.86
C ASP A 59 15.97 -15.14 -5.57
N THR A 60 15.01 -14.92 -4.68
CA THR A 60 13.96 -15.88 -4.35
C THR A 60 12.73 -15.69 -5.22
N ASP A 61 11.78 -16.64 -5.16
CA ASP A 61 10.51 -16.55 -5.86
C ASP A 61 9.78 -15.26 -5.51
N LYS A 62 9.15 -14.66 -6.50
CA LYS A 62 8.41 -13.41 -6.37
C LYS A 62 6.98 -13.59 -6.83
N GLU A 63 6.05 -13.02 -6.07
CA GLU A 63 4.68 -12.84 -6.54
C GLU A 63 4.60 -11.54 -7.33
N ILE A 64 4.08 -11.63 -8.55
CA ILE A 64 3.92 -10.50 -9.47
C ILE A 64 2.46 -10.25 -9.72
N ILE A 65 2.03 -9.03 -9.53
CA ILE A 65 0.70 -8.55 -9.92
C ILE A 65 0.86 -7.30 -10.74
N ILE A 66 0.25 -7.26 -11.92
CA ILE A 66 0.25 -6.09 -12.79
C ILE A 66 -1.17 -5.55 -12.89
N PHE A 67 -1.30 -4.25 -12.71
CA PHE A 67 -2.54 -3.49 -12.82
C PHE A 67 -2.45 -2.51 -13.97
N ASP A 68 -3.56 -2.29 -14.66
CA ASP A 68 -3.69 -1.18 -15.59
C ASP A 68 -3.90 0.15 -14.83
N VAL A 69 -4.00 1.26 -15.57
CA VAL A 69 -4.16 2.60 -14.96
C VAL A 69 -5.52 2.79 -14.27
N LEU A 70 -6.50 1.93 -14.54
CA LEU A 70 -7.80 1.91 -13.87
C LEU A 70 -7.80 1.05 -12.60
N GLY A 71 -6.67 0.43 -12.26
CA GLY A 71 -6.54 -0.46 -11.13
C GLY A 71 -7.03 -1.88 -11.37
N LYS A 72 -7.34 -2.24 -12.62
CA LYS A 72 -7.73 -3.61 -12.98
C LYS A 72 -6.49 -4.51 -13.02
N LYS A 73 -6.57 -5.65 -12.34
CA LYS A 73 -5.54 -6.69 -12.42
C LYS A 73 -5.55 -7.31 -13.82
N VAL A 74 -4.42 -7.24 -14.52
CA VAL A 74 -4.24 -7.76 -15.88
C VAL A 74 -3.32 -8.96 -15.94
N LEU A 75 -2.49 -9.17 -14.91
CA LEU A 75 -1.60 -10.30 -14.79
C LEU A 75 -1.34 -10.61 -13.32
N GLN A 76 -1.30 -11.88 -12.97
CA GLN A 76 -0.86 -12.36 -11.67
C GLN A 76 -0.13 -13.69 -11.85
N THR A 77 1.07 -13.80 -11.31
CA THR A 77 1.88 -15.01 -11.41
C THR A 77 2.89 -15.07 -10.27
N VAL A 78 3.41 -16.26 -10.02
CA VAL A 78 4.61 -16.46 -9.20
C VAL A 78 5.78 -16.66 -10.14
N LEU A 79 6.79 -15.83 -9.99
CA LEU A 79 7.99 -15.82 -10.82
C LEU A 79 9.11 -16.56 -10.10
N SER A 80 9.48 -17.74 -10.61
CA SER A 80 10.61 -18.53 -10.11
C SER A 80 11.90 -18.28 -10.89
N SER A 81 11.79 -17.67 -12.06
CA SER A 81 12.90 -17.22 -12.89
C SER A 81 13.06 -15.71 -12.84
N LYS A 82 14.04 -15.19 -13.53
CA LYS A 82 14.24 -13.73 -13.66
C LYS A 82 13.38 -13.11 -14.75
N GLU A 83 12.87 -13.92 -15.68
CA GLU A 83 12.16 -13.47 -16.87
C GLU A 83 10.66 -13.49 -16.66
N LEU A 84 10.02 -12.35 -16.84
CA LEU A 84 8.58 -12.20 -16.83
C LEU A 84 8.07 -11.92 -18.24
N ASN A 85 7.17 -12.78 -18.73
CA ASN A 85 6.54 -12.59 -20.03
C ASN A 85 5.34 -11.65 -19.90
N VAL A 86 5.41 -10.51 -20.56
CA VAL A 86 4.34 -9.50 -20.64
C VAL A 86 3.85 -9.30 -22.08
N GLY A 87 4.16 -10.23 -22.97
CA GLY A 87 3.86 -10.12 -24.39
C GLY A 87 2.38 -10.09 -24.71
N ASN A 88 1.51 -10.55 -23.80
CA ASN A 88 0.06 -10.52 -23.97
C ASN A 88 -0.59 -9.19 -23.52
N LEU A 89 0.19 -8.30 -22.92
CA LEU A 89 -0.28 -6.98 -22.50
C LEU A 89 -0.16 -6.00 -23.66
N THR A 90 -1.21 -5.21 -23.87
CA THR A 90 -1.20 -4.15 -24.87
C THR A 90 -0.22 -3.04 -24.47
N PRO A 91 0.37 -2.32 -25.46
CA PRO A 91 1.20 -1.16 -25.14
C PRO A 91 0.48 -0.15 -24.26
N GLY A 92 1.16 0.32 -23.24
CA GLY A 92 0.60 1.27 -22.29
C GLY A 92 1.39 1.37 -20.99
N VAL A 93 0.82 2.08 -20.04
CA VAL A 93 1.38 2.28 -18.69
C VAL A 93 0.67 1.35 -17.72
N TYR A 94 1.45 0.64 -16.93
CA TYR A 94 0.97 -0.32 -15.92
C TYR A 94 1.65 -0.05 -14.59
N ILE A 95 1.06 -0.59 -13.54
CA ILE A 95 1.64 -0.65 -12.20
C ILE A 95 1.95 -2.10 -11.89
N ILE A 96 3.19 -2.41 -11.60
CA ILE A 96 3.63 -3.74 -11.17
C ILE A 96 3.89 -3.76 -9.67
N LYS A 97 3.26 -4.70 -8.99
CA LYS A 97 3.51 -5.00 -7.58
C LYS A 97 4.30 -6.29 -7.48
N ILE A 98 5.41 -6.22 -6.78
CA ILE A 98 6.35 -7.33 -6.60
C ILE A 98 6.42 -7.63 -5.11
N SER A 99 6.19 -8.87 -4.74
CA SER A 99 6.31 -9.35 -3.35
C SER A 99 7.32 -10.48 -3.29
N GLU A 100 8.25 -10.38 -2.36
CA GLU A 100 9.30 -11.37 -2.12
C GLU A 100 9.48 -11.54 -0.62
N ASN A 101 9.18 -12.73 -0.09
CA ASN A 101 9.11 -12.95 1.36
C ASN A 101 8.21 -11.91 2.04
N ASP A 102 8.70 -11.20 3.04
CA ASP A 102 7.97 -10.14 3.74
C ASP A 102 8.17 -8.75 3.11
N ALA A 103 8.90 -8.67 2.00
CA ALA A 103 9.19 -7.43 1.28
C ALA A 103 8.26 -7.23 0.10
N SER A 104 7.94 -5.99 -0.22
CA SER A 104 7.18 -5.65 -1.42
C SER A 104 7.63 -4.33 -2.03
N ALA A 105 7.39 -4.19 -3.32
CA ALA A 105 7.67 -2.97 -4.05
C ALA A 105 6.60 -2.74 -5.11
N THR A 106 6.35 -1.48 -5.41
CA THR A 106 5.45 -1.05 -6.49
C THR A 106 6.24 -0.18 -7.44
N ARG A 107 6.15 -0.47 -8.72
CA ARG A 107 6.87 0.25 -9.78
C ARG A 107 5.95 0.55 -10.95
N LYS A 108 6.29 1.57 -11.68
CA LYS A 108 5.68 1.87 -12.98
C LYS A 108 6.32 0.99 -14.05
N LEU A 109 5.50 0.36 -14.89
CA LEU A 109 5.94 -0.47 -16.01
C LEU A 109 5.37 0.12 -17.29
N ILE A 110 6.22 0.40 -18.26
CA ILE A 110 5.82 0.93 -19.56
C ILE A 110 6.05 -0.14 -20.60
N ILE A 111 5.02 -0.48 -21.36
CA ILE A 111 5.07 -1.43 -22.46
C ILE A 111 4.86 -0.67 -23.77
N ARG A 112 5.77 -0.86 -24.68
CA ARG A 112 5.75 -0.29 -26.02
C ARG A 112 5.38 -1.29 -27.08
#